data_c8ee472e87576a2302a1136a8b913adb
#
_entry.id   c8ee472e87576a2302a1136a8b913adb
#
_cell.length_a   1.000
_cell.length_b   1.000
_cell.length_c   1.000
_cell.angle_alpha   90.00
_cell.angle_beta   90.00
_cell.angle_gamma   90.00
#
_symmetry.space_group_name_H-M   'P 1'
#
loop_
_entity.id
_entity.type
_entity.pdbx_description
1 polymer ?
#
loop_
_entity_poly.entity_id
_entity_poly.type
_entity_poly.pdbx_seq_one_letter_code
_entity_poly.pdbx_strand_id
1 'polypeptide(L)'
;EAIDNEGIDLAAQWKGLHDGVVKEPFGLHVDELVNGVTAKIEDAEELGNDDEVYLWEEVLFVLEDAQIANKYFQRPDALEYVGTLQVALLESDLVGKSTSLADLVKTVHRELREGESAYYTIPGSSNAVAQTLLSYQSSHRPQDLWHFMTPDYRRTMIWLQLKSGDNK
;
A
#
# COMPACT_ATOMS: atom_id res chain seq x y z
N GLU A 1 17.68 -28.95 11.12
CA GLU A 1 18.23 -28.98 12.49
C GLU A 1 17.67 -27.76 13.19
N ALA A 2 16.76 -28.00 14.15
CA ALA A 2 16.24 -26.94 14.99
C ALA A 2 17.41 -26.41 15.82
N ILE A 3 17.72 -25.13 15.71
CA ILE A 3 18.63 -24.45 16.62
C ILE A 3 17.90 -24.40 17.96
N ASP A 4 18.34 -25.24 18.88
CA ASP A 4 17.88 -25.27 20.27
C ASP A 4 18.47 -24.03 20.96
N ASN A 5 17.82 -22.87 20.78
CA ASN A 5 18.15 -21.63 21.48
C ASN A 5 17.54 -21.71 22.88
N GLU A 6 18.28 -22.37 23.80
CA GLU A 6 17.96 -22.35 25.25
C GLU A 6 18.02 -20.90 25.75
N GLY A 7 16.87 -20.22 25.78
CA GLY A 7 16.71 -18.94 26.45
C GLY A 7 15.87 -17.88 25.73
N ILE A 8 15.63 -17.97 24.42
CA ILE A 8 14.86 -16.97 23.71
C ILE A 8 13.42 -17.49 23.47
N ASP A 9 12.45 -16.99 24.24
CA ASP A 9 11.05 -17.26 24.01
C ASP A 9 10.44 -16.25 23.00
N LEU A 10 10.84 -16.39 21.73
CA LEU A 10 10.35 -15.57 20.63
C LEU A 10 8.82 -15.65 20.51
N ALA A 11 8.21 -16.80 20.78
CA ALA A 11 6.78 -16.98 20.69
C ALA A 11 6.02 -16.15 21.74
N ALA A 12 6.52 -16.10 22.98
CA ALA A 12 5.93 -15.26 24.02
C ALA A 12 6.12 -13.77 23.73
N GLN A 13 7.29 -13.37 23.24
CA GLN A 13 7.58 -11.98 22.86
C GLN A 13 6.70 -11.54 21.67
N TRP A 14 6.60 -12.37 20.63
CA TRP A 14 5.71 -12.14 19.50
C TRP A 14 4.25 -12.00 19.93
N LYS A 15 3.79 -12.93 20.79
CA LYS A 15 2.41 -12.87 21.30
C LYS A 15 2.15 -11.57 22.06
N GLY A 16 3.07 -11.13 22.89
CA GLY A 16 2.95 -9.88 23.63
C GLY A 16 2.85 -8.66 22.70
N LEU A 17 3.68 -8.64 21.65
CA LEU A 17 3.66 -7.58 20.62
C LEU A 17 2.34 -7.60 19.85
N HIS A 18 1.95 -8.76 19.32
CA HIS A 18 0.74 -8.95 18.54
C HIS A 18 -0.53 -8.59 19.32
N ASP A 19 -0.67 -9.11 20.54
CA ASP A 19 -1.84 -8.84 21.39
C ASP A 19 -1.93 -7.36 21.84
N GLY A 20 -0.78 -6.66 21.88
CA GLY A 20 -0.70 -5.23 22.14
C GLY A 20 -1.22 -4.37 21.00
N VAL A 21 -0.99 -4.80 19.76
CA VAL A 21 -1.33 -4.06 18.52
C VAL A 21 -2.72 -4.41 18.01
N VAL A 22 -3.10 -5.69 18.01
CA VAL A 22 -4.37 -6.16 17.44
C VAL A 22 -5.50 -6.03 18.47
N LYS A 23 -6.11 -4.85 18.53
CA LYS A 23 -7.25 -4.56 19.44
C LYS A 23 -8.60 -4.61 18.75
N GLU A 24 -8.65 -4.62 17.43
CA GLU A 24 -9.87 -4.55 16.63
C GLU A 24 -10.02 -5.77 15.70
N PRO A 25 -11.24 -6.33 15.53
CA PRO A 25 -11.45 -7.55 14.74
C PRO A 25 -11.23 -7.39 13.23
N PHE A 26 -11.04 -6.18 12.71
CA PHE A 26 -10.94 -5.89 11.27
C PHE A 26 -9.64 -5.18 10.83
N GLY A 27 -8.63 -5.06 11.68
CA GLY A 27 -7.40 -4.36 11.32
C GLY A 27 -6.15 -5.08 11.82
N LEU A 28 -5.46 -5.82 10.96
CA LEU A 28 -4.07 -6.14 11.22
C LEU A 28 -3.29 -4.84 11.00
N HIS A 29 -2.85 -4.20 12.08
CA HIS A 29 -2.01 -3.00 12.02
C HIS A 29 -0.57 -3.41 11.70
N VAL A 30 -0.35 -3.83 10.44
CA VAL A 30 0.97 -4.34 10.00
C VAL A 30 2.07 -3.29 10.22
N ASP A 31 1.75 -2.01 10.00
CA ASP A 31 2.73 -0.94 10.21
C ASP A 31 3.15 -0.82 11.68
N GLU A 32 2.21 -1.00 12.62
CA GLU A 32 2.52 -1.01 14.06
C GLU A 32 3.32 -2.25 14.46
N LEU A 33 3.02 -3.41 13.85
CA LEU A 33 3.81 -4.63 14.06
C LEU A 33 5.23 -4.50 13.52
N VAL A 34 5.40 -3.93 12.32
CA VAL A 34 6.73 -3.64 11.74
C VAL A 34 7.53 -2.73 12.68
N ASN A 35 6.93 -1.62 13.15
CA ASN A 35 7.60 -0.72 14.08
C ASN A 35 7.99 -1.43 15.41
N GLY A 36 7.10 -2.27 15.91
CA GLY A 36 7.36 -3.01 17.14
C GLY A 36 8.47 -4.05 17.00
N VAL A 37 8.56 -4.75 15.85
CA VAL A 37 9.64 -5.69 15.55
C VAL A 37 10.95 -4.94 15.34
N THR A 38 10.95 -3.80 14.65
CA THR A 38 12.14 -2.97 14.49
C THR A 38 12.72 -2.55 15.85
N ALA A 39 11.86 -2.11 16.78
CA ALA A 39 12.30 -1.78 18.12
C ALA A 39 12.91 -2.99 18.87
N LYS A 40 12.39 -4.20 18.62
CA LYS A 40 12.97 -5.43 19.20
C LYS A 40 14.36 -5.76 18.65
N ILE A 41 14.59 -5.47 17.37
CA ILE A 41 15.91 -5.62 16.74
C ILE A 41 16.89 -4.63 17.39
N GLU A 42 16.51 -3.35 17.53
CA GLU A 42 17.33 -2.32 18.16
C GLU A 42 17.68 -2.70 19.62
N ASP A 43 16.71 -3.16 20.41
CA ASP A 43 16.92 -3.63 21.79
C ASP A 43 17.93 -4.81 21.84
N ALA A 44 17.79 -5.78 20.91
CA ALA A 44 18.66 -6.95 20.85
C ALA A 44 20.10 -6.59 20.42
N GLU A 45 20.26 -5.65 19.48
CA GLU A 45 21.55 -5.10 19.06
C GLU A 45 22.27 -4.39 20.22
N GLU A 46 21.56 -3.56 21.00
CA GLU A 46 22.12 -2.87 22.17
C GLU A 46 22.60 -3.85 23.24
N LEU A 47 21.91 -5.01 23.36
CA LEU A 47 22.29 -6.08 24.29
C LEU A 47 23.39 -7.01 23.74
N GLY A 48 23.77 -6.87 22.47
CA GLY A 48 24.75 -7.74 21.79
C GLY A 48 24.24 -9.17 21.58
N ASN A 49 22.95 -9.37 21.43
CA ASN A 49 22.30 -10.68 21.23
C ASN A 49 22.07 -10.95 19.74
N ASP A 50 23.12 -11.32 19.02
CA ASP A 50 23.09 -11.54 17.57
C ASP A 50 22.08 -12.61 17.16
N ASP A 51 21.85 -13.64 17.96
CA ASP A 51 20.88 -14.71 17.68
C ASP A 51 19.44 -14.16 17.72
N GLU A 52 19.14 -13.26 18.65
CA GLU A 52 17.82 -12.63 18.74
C GLU A 52 17.60 -11.62 17.62
N VAL A 53 18.60 -10.86 17.24
CA VAL A 53 18.59 -9.98 16.08
C VAL A 53 18.19 -10.76 14.84
N TYR A 54 18.90 -11.85 14.53
CA TYR A 54 18.61 -12.69 13.36
C TYR A 54 17.17 -13.20 13.33
N LEU A 55 16.65 -13.67 14.47
CA LEU A 55 15.28 -14.19 14.55
C LEU A 55 14.23 -13.09 14.30
N TRP A 56 14.45 -11.88 14.82
CA TRP A 56 13.55 -10.77 14.59
C TRP A 56 13.63 -10.21 13.16
N GLU A 57 14.79 -10.25 12.51
CA GLU A 57 14.95 -9.91 11.09
C GLU A 57 14.13 -10.84 10.20
N GLU A 58 14.08 -12.15 10.48
CA GLU A 58 13.24 -13.10 9.75
C GLU A 58 11.74 -12.78 9.92
N VAL A 59 11.31 -12.37 11.11
CA VAL A 59 9.93 -11.93 11.37
C VAL A 59 9.64 -10.62 10.62
N LEU A 60 10.59 -9.67 10.65
CA LEU A 60 10.46 -8.40 9.94
C LEU A 60 10.28 -8.60 8.44
N PHE A 61 11.06 -9.49 7.83
CA PHE A 61 10.95 -9.81 6.41
C PHE A 61 9.52 -10.26 6.02
N VAL A 62 8.91 -11.14 6.81
CA VAL A 62 7.53 -11.61 6.57
C VAL A 62 6.51 -10.48 6.75
N LEU A 63 6.73 -9.59 7.72
CA LEU A 63 5.84 -8.44 7.96
C LEU A 63 5.94 -7.39 6.86
N GLU A 64 7.13 -7.14 6.34
CA GLU A 64 7.33 -6.22 5.22
C GLU A 64 6.62 -6.71 3.95
N ASP A 65 6.68 -8.01 3.66
CA ASP A 65 5.91 -8.61 2.56
C ASP A 65 4.39 -8.42 2.76
N ALA A 66 3.90 -8.63 3.98
CA ALA A 66 2.51 -8.39 4.33
C ALA A 66 2.13 -6.89 4.25
N GLN A 67 3.04 -5.99 4.62
CA GLN A 67 2.86 -4.55 4.50
C GLN A 67 2.71 -4.13 3.03
N ILE A 68 3.57 -4.65 2.14
CA ILE A 68 3.48 -4.41 0.70
C ILE A 68 2.16 -4.93 0.14
N ALA A 69 1.74 -6.14 0.53
CA ALA A 69 0.46 -6.74 0.11
C ALA A 69 -0.75 -5.93 0.59
N ASN A 70 -0.65 -5.27 1.75
CA ASN A 70 -1.70 -4.41 2.30
C ASN A 70 -1.84 -3.05 1.59
N LYS A 71 -0.84 -2.60 0.84
CA LYS A 71 -0.90 -1.40 0.00
C LYS A 71 -1.71 -1.68 -1.26
N TYR A 72 -2.99 -2.04 -1.08
CA TYR A 72 -3.86 -2.62 -2.10
C TYR A 72 -3.88 -1.81 -3.41
N PHE A 73 -3.94 -0.47 -3.33
CA PHE A 73 -3.97 0.41 -4.50
C PHE A 73 -2.59 0.76 -5.09
N GLN A 74 -1.54 0.08 -4.65
CA GLN A 74 -0.27 -0.02 -5.40
C GLN A 74 -0.24 -1.25 -6.33
N ARG A 75 -1.23 -2.12 -6.28
CA ARG A 75 -1.33 -3.31 -7.13
C ARG A 75 -1.92 -2.96 -8.48
N PRO A 76 -1.32 -3.45 -9.59
CA PRO A 76 -1.84 -3.23 -10.94
C PRO A 76 -3.27 -3.73 -11.13
N ASP A 77 -3.59 -4.94 -10.66
CA ASP A 77 -4.91 -5.56 -10.77
C ASP A 77 -6.01 -4.74 -10.08
N ALA A 78 -5.71 -4.14 -8.92
CA ALA A 78 -6.64 -3.27 -8.22
C ALA A 78 -6.92 -1.98 -9.01
N LEU A 79 -5.90 -1.38 -9.62
CA LEU A 79 -6.05 -0.18 -10.44
C LEU A 79 -6.76 -0.49 -11.77
N GLU A 80 -6.51 -1.65 -12.38
CA GLU A 80 -7.23 -2.12 -13.57
C GLU A 80 -8.72 -2.33 -13.27
N TYR A 81 -9.03 -2.89 -12.09
CA TYR A 81 -10.42 -3.02 -11.64
C TYR A 81 -11.10 -1.66 -11.49
N VAL A 82 -10.42 -0.66 -10.91
CA VAL A 82 -10.94 0.72 -10.84
C VAL A 82 -11.20 1.28 -12.22
N GLY A 83 -10.29 1.08 -13.17
CA GLY A 83 -10.47 1.49 -14.57
C GLY A 83 -11.67 0.82 -15.24
N THR A 84 -11.87 -0.48 -15.01
CA THR A 84 -13.01 -1.24 -15.53
C THR A 84 -14.33 -0.70 -14.94
N LEU A 85 -14.34 -0.41 -13.64
CA LEU A 85 -15.50 0.19 -12.98
C LEU A 85 -15.83 1.57 -13.55
N GLN A 86 -14.81 2.40 -13.86
CA GLN A 86 -15.03 3.69 -14.53
C GLN A 86 -15.70 3.54 -15.89
N VAL A 87 -15.27 2.56 -16.70
CA VAL A 87 -15.89 2.28 -18.00
C VAL A 87 -17.36 1.90 -17.83
N ALA A 88 -17.67 0.96 -16.92
CA ALA A 88 -19.05 0.55 -16.64
C ALA A 88 -19.93 1.72 -16.15
N LEU A 89 -19.39 2.62 -15.33
CA LEU A 89 -20.09 3.82 -14.86
C LEU A 89 -20.39 4.80 -16.01
N LEU A 90 -19.47 5.00 -16.94
CA LEU A 90 -19.66 5.84 -18.11
C LEU A 90 -20.70 5.25 -19.08
N GLU A 91 -20.74 3.92 -19.22
CA GLU A 91 -21.71 3.20 -20.03
C GLU A 91 -23.14 3.24 -19.45
N SER A 92 -23.30 3.55 -18.16
CA SER A 92 -24.61 3.68 -17.51
C SER A 92 -25.47 4.84 -18.03
N ASP A 93 -24.91 5.72 -18.85
CA ASP A 93 -25.49 6.97 -19.37
C ASP A 93 -25.84 8.04 -18.30
N LEU A 94 -25.66 7.74 -17.04
CA LEU A 94 -25.86 8.66 -15.91
C LEU A 94 -24.62 9.54 -15.67
N VAL A 95 -23.44 8.98 -15.93
CA VAL A 95 -22.14 9.62 -15.67
C VAL A 95 -21.61 10.22 -16.97
N GLY A 96 -21.29 11.50 -16.92
CA GLY A 96 -20.68 12.23 -18.04
C GLY A 96 -19.16 12.19 -18.04
N LYS A 97 -18.54 12.13 -16.84
CA LYS A 97 -17.09 12.05 -16.66
C LYS A 97 -16.76 11.30 -15.37
N SER A 98 -15.70 10.52 -15.39
CA SER A 98 -15.11 9.92 -14.19
C SER A 98 -13.61 10.23 -14.14
N THR A 99 -13.06 10.32 -12.95
CA THR A 99 -11.62 10.48 -12.71
C THR A 99 -11.24 9.70 -11.45
N SER A 100 -10.16 8.95 -11.52
CA SER A 100 -9.71 8.07 -10.43
C SER A 100 -8.19 8.06 -10.28
N LEU A 101 -7.72 7.31 -9.28
CA LEU A 101 -6.31 6.99 -9.10
C LEU A 101 -5.71 6.29 -10.33
N ALA A 102 -6.50 5.43 -11.01
CA ALA A 102 -6.04 4.74 -12.21
C ALA A 102 -5.67 5.73 -13.33
N ASP A 103 -6.45 6.80 -13.52
CA ASP A 103 -6.15 7.84 -14.52
C ASP A 103 -4.90 8.62 -14.14
N LEU A 104 -4.73 8.93 -12.85
CA LEU A 104 -3.53 9.59 -12.34
C LEU A 104 -2.29 8.75 -12.63
N VAL A 105 -2.31 7.46 -12.26
CA VAL A 105 -1.19 6.54 -12.48
C VAL A 105 -0.84 6.43 -13.95
N LYS A 106 -1.83 6.24 -14.84
CA LYS A 106 -1.62 6.20 -16.30
C LYS A 106 -1.00 7.49 -16.82
N THR A 107 -1.48 8.64 -16.35
CA THR A 107 -0.96 9.94 -16.76
C THR A 107 0.50 10.10 -16.35
N VAL A 108 0.82 9.84 -15.08
CA VAL A 108 2.19 9.97 -14.57
C VAL A 108 3.12 8.96 -15.25
N HIS A 109 2.66 7.72 -15.46
CA HIS A 109 3.45 6.70 -16.17
C HIS A 109 3.81 7.16 -17.58
N ARG A 110 2.86 7.74 -18.31
CA ARG A 110 3.12 8.31 -19.63
C ARG A 110 4.12 9.47 -19.57
N GLU A 111 3.95 10.40 -18.63
CA GLU A 111 4.87 11.56 -18.51
C GLU A 111 6.28 11.12 -18.15
N LEU A 112 6.46 10.10 -17.33
CA LEU A 112 7.77 9.50 -17.03
C LEU A 112 8.41 8.81 -18.26
N ARG A 113 7.64 8.63 -19.34
CA ARG A 113 8.07 8.08 -20.63
C ARG A 113 7.97 9.11 -21.75
N GLU A 114 8.39 10.34 -21.46
CA GLU A 114 8.48 11.45 -22.44
C GLU A 114 7.12 11.80 -23.08
N GLY A 115 6.00 11.46 -22.44
CA GLY A 115 4.66 11.73 -22.92
C GLY A 115 4.16 10.78 -24.02
N GLU A 116 4.87 9.69 -24.29
CA GLU A 116 4.46 8.72 -25.31
C GLU A 116 3.12 8.07 -24.99
N SER A 117 2.16 8.14 -25.90
CA SER A 117 0.80 7.64 -25.70
C SER A 117 0.71 6.13 -25.44
N ALA A 118 1.67 5.36 -25.92
CA ALA A 118 1.76 3.92 -25.66
C ALA A 118 1.89 3.58 -24.16
N TYR A 119 2.41 4.50 -23.35
CA TYR A 119 2.58 4.34 -21.91
C TYR A 119 1.43 4.92 -21.07
N TYR A 120 0.31 5.33 -21.71
CA TYR A 120 -0.91 5.65 -20.99
C TYR A 120 -1.61 4.36 -20.50
N THR A 121 -0.91 3.61 -19.65
CA THR A 121 -1.30 2.30 -19.13
C THR A 121 -0.93 2.18 -17.66
N ILE A 122 -1.57 1.26 -16.94
CA ILE A 122 -1.14 0.87 -15.60
C ILE A 122 0.21 0.13 -15.73
N PRO A 123 1.24 0.47 -14.93
CA PRO A 123 2.49 -0.29 -14.90
C PRO A 123 2.26 -1.74 -14.47
N GLY A 124 3.01 -2.68 -15.06
CA GLY A 124 2.80 -4.12 -14.91
C GLY A 124 3.24 -4.74 -13.57
N SER A 125 3.76 -3.95 -12.60
CA SER A 125 4.15 -4.45 -11.28
C SER A 125 3.85 -3.44 -10.18
N SER A 126 3.63 -3.94 -8.96
CA SER A 126 3.38 -3.10 -7.77
C SER A 126 4.53 -2.13 -7.50
N ASN A 127 5.78 -2.58 -7.69
CA ASN A 127 6.94 -1.71 -7.55
C ASN A 127 6.94 -0.57 -8.58
N ALA A 128 6.56 -0.83 -9.82
CA ALA A 128 6.48 0.20 -10.85
C ALA A 128 5.33 1.19 -10.57
N VAL A 129 4.18 0.72 -10.06
CA VAL A 129 3.10 1.58 -9.57
C VAL A 129 3.57 2.43 -8.40
N ALA A 130 4.23 1.83 -7.41
CA ALA A 130 4.77 2.55 -6.25
C ALA A 130 5.76 3.65 -6.66
N GLN A 131 6.67 3.36 -7.59
CA GLN A 131 7.61 4.35 -8.13
C GLN A 131 6.89 5.49 -8.88
N THR A 132 5.84 5.17 -9.62
CA THR A 132 5.01 6.15 -10.32
C THR A 132 4.32 7.09 -9.32
N LEU A 133 3.75 6.55 -8.24
CA LEU A 133 3.12 7.33 -7.18
C LEU A 133 4.13 8.16 -6.39
N LEU A 134 5.32 7.62 -6.10
CA LEU A 134 6.41 8.33 -5.45
C LEU A 134 6.89 9.51 -6.30
N SER A 135 7.00 9.32 -7.63
CA SER A 135 7.35 10.39 -8.55
C SER A 135 6.31 11.51 -8.52
N TYR A 136 5.02 11.18 -8.43
CA TYR A 136 3.97 12.17 -8.24
C TYR A 136 4.07 12.90 -6.89
N GLN A 137 4.34 12.17 -5.81
CA GLN A 137 4.54 12.77 -4.47
C GLN A 137 5.75 13.71 -4.41
N SER A 138 6.74 13.47 -5.25
CA SER A 138 7.92 14.34 -5.37
C SER A 138 7.67 15.55 -6.31
N SER A 139 6.47 15.67 -6.86
CA SER A 139 6.07 16.73 -7.76
C SER A 139 5.68 18.02 -7.04
N HIS A 140 5.23 19.02 -7.81
CA HIS A 140 4.86 20.34 -7.32
C HIS A 140 3.61 20.37 -6.41
N ARG A 141 2.74 19.33 -6.49
CA ARG A 141 1.48 19.24 -5.73
C ARG A 141 1.24 17.84 -5.17
N PRO A 142 2.10 17.38 -4.26
CA PRO A 142 1.99 16.04 -3.70
C PRO A 142 0.66 15.78 -2.96
N GLN A 143 0.08 16.83 -2.36
CA GLN A 143 -1.19 16.74 -1.61
C GLN A 143 -2.39 16.38 -2.51
N ASP A 144 -2.34 16.63 -3.82
CA ASP A 144 -3.43 16.31 -4.75
C ASP A 144 -3.64 14.79 -4.86
N LEU A 145 -2.62 13.98 -4.55
CA LEU A 145 -2.74 12.53 -4.48
C LEU A 145 -3.80 12.08 -3.45
N TRP A 146 -3.87 12.79 -2.33
CA TRP A 146 -4.78 12.44 -1.22
C TRP A 146 -6.26 12.74 -1.53
N HIS A 147 -6.54 13.39 -2.65
CA HIS A 147 -7.90 13.49 -3.20
C HIS A 147 -8.35 12.21 -3.91
N PHE A 148 -7.43 11.28 -4.21
CA PHE A 148 -7.72 10.04 -4.90
C PHE A 148 -7.54 8.80 -4.03
N MET A 149 -6.72 8.88 -2.97
CA MET A 149 -6.41 7.73 -2.12
C MET A 149 -6.02 8.14 -0.70
N THR A 150 -6.12 7.18 0.22
CA THR A 150 -5.60 7.35 1.58
C THR A 150 -4.09 7.10 1.66
N PRO A 151 -3.37 7.71 2.62
CA PRO A 151 -1.91 7.54 2.76
C PRO A 151 -1.45 6.09 2.98
N ASP A 152 -2.32 5.24 3.52
CA ASP A 152 -2.08 3.80 3.71
C ASP A 152 -2.30 2.95 2.45
N TYR A 153 -2.66 3.57 1.31
CA TYR A 153 -2.94 2.92 0.03
C TYR A 153 -4.08 1.88 0.06
N ARG A 154 -4.98 1.97 1.06
CA ARG A 154 -6.06 0.98 1.28
C ARG A 154 -7.41 1.42 0.75
N ARG A 155 -7.61 2.72 0.54
CA ARG A 155 -8.85 3.29 0.05
C ARG A 155 -8.58 4.20 -1.13
N THR A 156 -9.46 4.13 -2.12
CA THR A 156 -9.44 5.04 -3.27
C THR A 156 -10.82 5.63 -3.53
N MET A 157 -10.86 6.73 -4.23
CA MET A 157 -12.09 7.43 -4.63
C MET A 157 -12.15 7.54 -6.14
N ILE A 158 -13.37 7.45 -6.66
CA ILE A 158 -13.69 7.79 -8.04
C ILE A 158 -14.54 9.06 -8.01
N TRP A 159 -14.08 10.11 -8.65
CA TRP A 159 -14.83 11.33 -8.82
C TRP A 159 -15.73 11.20 -10.05
N LEU A 160 -17.03 11.44 -9.85
CA LEU A 160 -18.03 11.31 -10.90
C LEU A 160 -18.70 12.67 -11.15
N GLN A 161 -18.85 13.01 -12.42
CA GLN A 161 -19.68 14.11 -12.86
C GLN A 161 -20.91 13.54 -13.56
N LEU A 162 -22.09 13.79 -13.00
CA LEU A 162 -23.36 13.35 -13.59
C LEU A 162 -23.71 14.20 -14.80
N LYS A 163 -24.43 13.62 -15.80
CA LYS A 163 -24.88 14.31 -16.99
C LYS A 163 -25.99 15.33 -16.70
N SER A 164 -26.84 15.06 -15.69
CA SER A 164 -27.89 15.99 -15.26
C SER A 164 -27.74 16.31 -13.78
N GLY A 165 -27.95 17.57 -13.41
CA GLY A 165 -27.98 18.05 -12.03
C GLY A 165 -29.38 18.12 -11.42
N ASP A 166 -30.39 17.52 -12.06
CA ASP A 166 -31.76 17.50 -11.55
C ASP A 166 -31.86 16.60 -10.32
N ASN A 167 -31.76 17.21 -9.15
CA ASN A 167 -32.21 16.63 -7.89
C ASN A 167 -33.73 16.58 -7.90
N LYS A 168 -34.31 15.48 -8.38
CA LYS A 168 -35.72 15.15 -8.14
C LYS A 168 -35.86 14.35 -6.88
#